data_b5014ac99ff2818d5af8767e88b61168
#
_entry.id   b5014ac99ff2818d5af8767e88b61168
#
_cell.length_a   1.000
_cell.length_b   1.000
_cell.length_c   1.000
_cell.angle_alpha   90.00
_cell.angle_beta   90.00
_cell.angle_gamma   90.00
#
_symmetry.space_group_name_H-M   'P 1'
#
loop_
_entity.id
_entity.type
_entity.pdbx_description
1 polymer ?
#
loop_
_entity_poly.entity_id
_entity_poly.type
_entity_poly.pdbx_seq_one_letter_code
_entity_poly.pdbx_strand_id
1 'polypeptide(L)'
;MQQLWNADEDTRSLKSLILFGIRGMAAYAYHAAVLGHEDDEVNLFFCEALFKIGYEENTETLLSTVLKVGEINLKCMALLDKANTETYGTPEPTEVTLTVEKGPFIVVTGHDLKDLQLLLEQTSGKGINIYTHGEMLPAHAYPFLKKFPHLKGNFGTAWQNQQKEFDHLPAPILYTTNCLMPPKNSYADRVFTTEVVAFPGTVHIDEKKDFTPVIEKALELGGYKEDQILTGINGGTKVTTGFGHAAILSHACLLYTSDAADDLIGV
;
A
#
# COMPACT_ATOMS: atom_id res chain seq x y z
N MET A 1 13.96 -23.08 -6.62
CA MET A 1 14.06 -21.99 -7.62
C MET A 1 14.60 -22.49 -8.95
N GLN A 2 15.80 -23.09 -9.07
CA GLN A 2 16.29 -23.64 -10.38
C GLN A 2 15.33 -24.66 -11.00
N GLN A 3 14.75 -25.56 -10.23
CA GLN A 3 13.79 -26.56 -10.72
C GLN A 3 12.51 -25.92 -11.30
N LEU A 4 12.02 -24.81 -10.71
CA LEU A 4 10.88 -24.06 -11.24
C LEU A 4 11.16 -23.51 -12.64
N TRP A 5 12.32 -22.94 -12.84
CA TRP A 5 12.69 -22.29 -14.11
C TRP A 5 13.08 -23.31 -15.21
N ASN A 6 13.43 -24.54 -14.84
CA ASN A 6 13.79 -25.63 -15.77
C ASN A 6 12.62 -26.55 -16.13
N ALA A 7 11.41 -26.32 -15.60
CA ALA A 7 10.22 -27.05 -15.96
C ALA A 7 9.76 -26.69 -17.40
N ASP A 8 8.89 -27.51 -17.98
CA ASP A 8 8.20 -27.17 -19.22
C ASP A 8 7.41 -25.87 -19.07
N GLU A 9 7.01 -25.26 -20.19
CA GLU A 9 6.44 -23.91 -20.21
C GLU A 9 5.13 -23.81 -19.42
N ASP A 10 4.25 -24.80 -19.55
CA ASP A 10 2.94 -24.79 -18.88
C ASP A 10 3.11 -24.98 -17.38
N THR A 11 3.89 -25.95 -16.94
CA THR A 11 4.21 -26.19 -15.52
C THR A 11 4.87 -24.95 -14.90
N ARG A 12 5.85 -24.36 -15.60
CA ARG A 12 6.52 -23.14 -15.13
C ARG A 12 5.54 -21.97 -14.99
N SER A 13 4.66 -21.77 -15.97
CA SER A 13 3.67 -20.71 -15.97
C SER A 13 2.69 -20.85 -14.80
N LEU A 14 2.13 -22.04 -14.59
CA LEU A 14 1.21 -22.32 -13.49
C LEU A 14 1.87 -22.15 -12.12
N LYS A 15 3.07 -22.70 -11.93
CA LYS A 15 3.84 -22.50 -10.68
C LYS A 15 4.18 -21.02 -10.43
N SER A 16 4.47 -20.27 -11.48
CA SER A 16 4.73 -18.84 -11.37
C SER A 16 3.47 -18.06 -10.96
N LEU A 17 2.31 -18.39 -11.54
CA LEU A 17 1.03 -17.78 -11.14
C LEU A 17 0.73 -18.05 -9.66
N ILE A 18 0.91 -19.30 -9.18
CA ILE A 18 0.73 -19.62 -7.77
C ILE A 18 1.69 -18.81 -6.91
N LEU A 19 3.00 -18.78 -7.26
CA LEU A 19 4.02 -18.10 -6.48
C LEU A 19 3.75 -16.59 -6.37
N PHE A 20 3.43 -15.94 -7.49
CA PHE A 20 3.14 -14.49 -7.46
C PHE A 20 1.82 -14.18 -6.79
N GLY A 21 0.81 -15.05 -6.93
CA GLY A 21 -0.46 -14.91 -6.22
C GLY A 21 -0.29 -14.96 -4.70
N ILE A 22 0.40 -15.99 -4.19
CA ILE A 22 0.64 -16.11 -2.74
C ILE A 22 1.57 -15.01 -2.19
N ARG A 23 2.47 -14.45 -3.01
CA ARG A 23 3.27 -13.29 -2.58
C ARG A 23 2.43 -12.06 -2.30
N GLY A 24 1.49 -11.74 -3.20
CA GLY A 24 0.54 -10.63 -2.97
C GLY A 24 -0.36 -10.90 -1.78
N MET A 25 -0.89 -12.12 -1.68
CA MET A 25 -1.74 -12.54 -0.55
C MET A 25 -0.98 -12.49 0.79
N ALA A 26 0.32 -12.85 0.82
CA ALA A 26 1.14 -12.79 2.03
C ALA A 26 1.28 -11.36 2.58
N ALA A 27 1.37 -10.36 1.71
CA ALA A 27 1.38 -8.96 2.14
C ALA A 27 0.06 -8.59 2.85
N TYR A 28 -1.07 -8.99 2.32
CA TYR A 28 -2.38 -8.76 2.94
C TYR A 28 -2.54 -9.50 4.27
N ALA A 29 -2.14 -10.77 4.31
CA ALA A 29 -2.17 -11.56 5.55
C ALA A 29 -1.28 -10.95 6.64
N TYR A 30 -0.09 -10.46 6.26
CA TYR A 30 0.80 -9.79 7.19
C TYR A 30 0.18 -8.52 7.79
N HIS A 31 -0.40 -7.65 6.96
CA HIS A 31 -1.07 -6.45 7.45
C HIS A 31 -2.26 -6.74 8.35
N ALA A 32 -3.00 -7.84 8.11
CA ALA A 32 -4.04 -8.29 9.01
C ALA A 32 -3.47 -8.81 10.34
N ALA A 33 -2.40 -9.61 10.28
CA ALA A 33 -1.77 -10.22 11.46
C ALA A 33 -1.17 -9.17 12.42
N VAL A 34 -0.53 -8.10 11.91
CA VAL A 34 -0.01 -7.01 12.77
C VAL A 34 -1.12 -6.24 13.49
N LEU A 35 -2.37 -6.36 13.03
CA LEU A 35 -3.56 -5.84 13.68
C LEU A 35 -4.29 -6.89 14.55
N GLY A 36 -3.68 -8.06 14.72
CA GLY A 36 -4.24 -9.14 15.57
C GLY A 36 -5.29 -10.02 14.88
N HIS A 37 -5.35 -10.02 13.55
CA HIS A 37 -6.31 -10.80 12.77
C HIS A 37 -5.58 -11.87 11.94
N GLU A 38 -5.91 -13.12 12.18
CA GLU A 38 -5.38 -14.27 11.44
C GLU A 38 -6.51 -15.22 11.04
N ASP A 39 -6.27 -16.02 10.00
CA ASP A 39 -7.18 -17.05 9.52
C ASP A 39 -6.39 -18.34 9.23
N ASP A 40 -6.76 -19.44 9.89
CA ASP A 40 -6.04 -20.71 9.80
C ASP A 40 -6.09 -21.31 8.39
N GLU A 41 -7.19 -21.14 7.66
CA GLU A 41 -7.31 -21.64 6.28
C GLU A 41 -6.37 -20.88 5.35
N VAL A 42 -6.26 -19.56 5.51
CA VAL A 42 -5.31 -18.73 4.76
C VAL A 42 -3.88 -19.15 5.08
N ASN A 43 -3.55 -19.31 6.37
CA ASN A 43 -2.20 -19.70 6.81
C ASN A 43 -1.82 -21.10 6.33
N LEU A 44 -2.74 -22.09 6.42
CA LEU A 44 -2.51 -23.44 5.93
C LEU A 44 -2.30 -23.47 4.42
N PHE A 45 -3.08 -22.67 3.68
CA PHE A 45 -2.98 -22.63 2.22
C PHE A 45 -1.61 -22.14 1.74
N PHE A 46 -0.95 -21.22 2.43
CA PHE A 46 0.43 -20.83 2.09
C PHE A 46 1.38 -22.03 2.09
N CYS A 47 1.27 -22.88 3.11
CA CYS A 47 2.10 -24.09 3.22
C CYS A 47 1.80 -25.09 2.07
N GLU A 48 0.51 -25.32 1.78
CA GLU A 48 0.08 -26.19 0.69
C GLU A 48 0.54 -25.70 -0.68
N ALA A 49 0.37 -24.40 -0.95
CA ALA A 49 0.77 -23.80 -2.21
C ALA A 49 2.28 -23.85 -2.41
N LEU A 50 3.07 -23.54 -1.39
CA LEU A 50 4.53 -23.64 -1.45
C LEU A 50 5.00 -25.08 -1.66
N PHE A 51 4.35 -26.07 -1.01
CA PHE A 51 4.65 -27.48 -1.25
C PHE A 51 4.39 -27.87 -2.70
N LYS A 52 3.22 -27.49 -3.26
CA LYS A 52 2.87 -27.79 -4.66
C LYS A 52 3.83 -27.12 -5.66
N ILE A 53 4.24 -25.87 -5.41
CA ILE A 53 5.26 -25.21 -6.23
C ILE A 53 6.56 -26.05 -6.27
N GLY A 54 6.93 -26.64 -5.13
CA GLY A 54 8.16 -27.43 -5.00
C GLY A 54 8.10 -28.81 -5.66
N TYR A 55 6.97 -29.50 -5.57
CA TYR A 55 6.90 -30.95 -5.82
C TYR A 55 5.83 -31.39 -6.82
N GLU A 56 4.82 -30.57 -7.14
CA GLU A 56 3.76 -30.96 -8.06
C GLU A 56 4.18 -30.72 -9.51
N GLU A 57 3.91 -31.67 -10.37
CA GLU A 57 4.19 -31.59 -11.82
C GLU A 57 2.94 -31.83 -12.69
N ASN A 58 1.83 -32.27 -12.07
CA ASN A 58 0.57 -32.46 -12.80
C ASN A 58 -0.10 -31.11 -13.05
N THR A 59 -0.28 -30.77 -14.32
CA THR A 59 -0.82 -29.48 -14.77
C THR A 59 -2.28 -29.25 -14.35
N GLU A 60 -3.12 -30.29 -14.27
CA GLU A 60 -4.50 -30.17 -13.81
C GLU A 60 -4.54 -29.80 -12.31
N THR A 61 -3.67 -30.44 -11.51
CA THR A 61 -3.53 -30.12 -10.08
C THR A 61 -2.99 -28.70 -9.87
N LEU A 62 -2.02 -28.29 -10.68
CA LEU A 62 -1.48 -26.93 -10.62
C LEU A 62 -2.54 -25.90 -11.04
N LEU A 63 -3.31 -26.14 -12.10
CA LEU A 63 -4.41 -25.27 -12.52
C LEU A 63 -5.48 -25.13 -11.42
N SER A 64 -5.88 -26.26 -10.83
CA SER A 64 -6.79 -26.26 -9.68
C SER A 64 -6.24 -25.42 -8.53
N THR A 65 -4.93 -25.47 -8.28
CA THR A 65 -4.28 -24.67 -7.25
C THR A 65 -4.26 -23.18 -7.59
N VAL A 66 -4.07 -22.80 -8.85
CA VAL A 66 -4.17 -21.40 -9.31
C VAL A 66 -5.57 -20.84 -9.00
N LEU A 67 -6.62 -21.59 -9.30
CA LEU A 67 -8.00 -21.19 -8.99
C LEU A 67 -8.22 -21.08 -7.47
N LYS A 68 -7.64 -21.99 -6.69
CA LYS A 68 -7.71 -21.95 -5.23
C LYS A 68 -6.98 -20.74 -4.64
N VAL A 69 -5.88 -20.29 -5.25
CA VAL A 69 -5.23 -18.99 -4.87
C VAL A 69 -6.24 -17.86 -4.92
N GLY A 70 -7.05 -17.76 -5.98
CA GLY A 70 -8.07 -16.73 -6.11
C GLY A 70 -9.14 -16.79 -5.00
N GLU A 71 -9.63 -18.00 -4.71
CA GLU A 71 -10.62 -18.23 -3.65
C GLU A 71 -10.10 -17.85 -2.26
N ILE A 72 -8.89 -18.30 -1.92
CA ILE A 72 -8.29 -17.99 -0.60
C ILE A 72 -7.87 -16.53 -0.52
N ASN A 73 -7.43 -15.93 -1.64
CA ASN A 73 -7.12 -14.49 -1.65
C ASN A 73 -8.37 -13.64 -1.33
N LEU A 74 -9.55 -14.03 -1.81
CA LEU A 74 -10.79 -13.33 -1.44
C LEU A 74 -11.04 -13.35 0.07
N LYS A 75 -10.79 -14.48 0.73
CA LYS A 75 -10.86 -14.58 2.20
C LYS A 75 -9.81 -13.71 2.88
N CYS A 76 -8.57 -13.73 2.36
CA CYS A 76 -7.48 -12.92 2.90
C CYS A 76 -7.76 -11.42 2.77
N MET A 77 -8.33 -10.97 1.64
CA MET A 77 -8.74 -9.59 1.44
C MET A 77 -9.87 -9.19 2.41
N ALA A 78 -10.87 -10.06 2.61
CA ALA A 78 -11.92 -9.82 3.58
C ALA A 78 -11.40 -9.77 5.03
N LEU A 79 -10.40 -10.60 5.36
CA LEU A 79 -9.71 -10.56 6.64
C LEU A 79 -9.00 -9.22 6.86
N LEU A 80 -8.28 -8.72 5.86
CA LEU A 80 -7.60 -7.43 5.93
C LEU A 80 -8.60 -6.27 6.03
N ASP A 81 -9.70 -6.29 5.26
CA ASP A 81 -10.75 -5.28 5.35
C ASP A 81 -11.34 -5.24 6.77
N LYS A 82 -11.63 -6.41 7.34
CA LYS A 82 -12.09 -6.52 8.72
C LYS A 82 -11.07 -5.96 9.71
N ALA A 83 -9.80 -6.34 9.59
CA ALA A 83 -8.72 -5.89 10.46
C ALA A 83 -8.60 -4.35 10.43
N ASN A 84 -8.60 -3.76 9.25
CA ASN A 84 -8.50 -2.31 9.06
C ASN A 84 -9.74 -1.59 9.59
N THR A 85 -10.94 -2.07 9.28
CA THR A 85 -12.18 -1.40 9.68
C THR A 85 -12.47 -1.50 11.18
N GLU A 86 -12.14 -2.62 11.81
CA GLU A 86 -12.24 -2.77 13.26
C GLU A 86 -11.21 -1.91 14.00
N THR A 87 -10.01 -1.73 13.43
CA THR A 87 -8.93 -0.94 14.06
C THR A 87 -9.09 0.55 13.81
N TYR A 88 -9.37 0.96 12.59
CA TYR A 88 -9.33 2.37 12.16
C TYR A 88 -10.70 2.99 11.88
N GLY A 89 -11.75 2.18 11.90
CA GLY A 89 -13.10 2.56 11.53
C GLY A 89 -13.38 2.36 10.03
N THR A 90 -14.66 2.39 9.65
CA THR A 90 -15.06 2.27 8.25
C THR A 90 -14.64 3.52 7.47
N PRO A 91 -13.96 3.38 6.31
CA PRO A 91 -13.57 4.52 5.50
C PRO A 91 -14.76 5.39 5.09
N GLU A 92 -14.55 6.69 5.14
CA GLU A 92 -15.54 7.71 4.77
C GLU A 92 -15.03 8.56 3.59
N PRO A 93 -15.88 8.97 2.64
CA PRO A 93 -15.49 9.89 1.59
C PRO A 93 -14.82 11.14 2.18
N THR A 94 -13.58 11.37 1.79
CA THR A 94 -12.74 12.41 2.38
C THR A 94 -11.98 13.15 1.29
N GLU A 95 -12.08 14.48 1.29
CA GLU A 95 -11.27 15.34 0.45
C GLU A 95 -9.89 15.55 1.09
N VAL A 96 -8.84 15.30 0.33
CA VAL A 96 -7.43 15.38 0.75
C VAL A 96 -6.72 16.43 -0.07
N THR A 97 -6.04 17.36 0.59
CA THR A 97 -5.23 18.38 -0.11
C THR A 97 -3.94 17.79 -0.65
N LEU A 98 -3.50 18.34 -1.79
CA LEU A 98 -2.17 18.10 -2.36
C LEU A 98 -1.20 19.24 -2.05
N THR A 99 -1.64 20.28 -1.33
CA THR A 99 -0.78 21.38 -0.89
C THR A 99 0.06 20.95 0.31
N VAL A 100 1.37 21.22 0.23
CA VAL A 100 2.31 20.97 1.32
C VAL A 100 2.57 22.27 2.05
N GLU A 101 2.21 22.33 3.33
CA GLU A 101 2.45 23.49 4.19
C GLU A 101 3.95 23.66 4.45
N LYS A 102 4.40 24.91 4.63
CA LYS A 102 5.77 25.23 5.03
C LYS A 102 6.13 24.62 6.39
N GLY A 103 7.40 24.34 6.58
CA GLY A 103 7.93 23.78 7.85
C GLY A 103 8.29 22.31 7.73
N PRO A 104 8.75 21.68 8.82
CA PRO A 104 9.17 20.28 8.83
C PRO A 104 8.04 19.34 8.48
N PHE A 105 8.32 18.34 7.65
CA PHE A 105 7.34 17.31 7.31
C PHE A 105 8.03 15.98 6.98
N ILE A 106 7.24 14.91 6.96
CA ILE A 106 7.64 13.56 6.57
C ILE A 106 6.69 13.08 5.48
N VAL A 107 7.21 12.43 4.44
CA VAL A 107 6.42 11.73 3.44
C VAL A 107 6.42 10.24 3.75
N VAL A 108 5.24 9.61 3.81
CA VAL A 108 5.07 8.18 4.06
C VAL A 108 4.48 7.52 2.82
N THR A 109 5.13 6.50 2.32
CA THR A 109 4.70 5.77 1.12
C THR A 109 4.68 4.26 1.36
N GLY A 110 3.89 3.53 0.57
CA GLY A 110 3.65 2.09 0.71
C GLY A 110 2.24 1.80 1.17
N HIS A 111 2.05 0.77 2.02
CA HIS A 111 0.71 0.28 2.38
C HIS A 111 0.49 0.05 3.88
N ASP A 112 1.52 0.18 4.74
CA ASP A 112 1.42 -0.17 6.14
C ASP A 112 0.73 0.93 6.97
N LEU A 113 -0.54 0.70 7.33
CA LEU A 113 -1.30 1.63 8.16
C LEU A 113 -0.86 1.60 9.63
N LYS A 114 -0.29 0.47 10.09
CA LYS A 114 0.19 0.37 11.47
C LYS A 114 1.43 1.23 11.68
N ASP A 115 2.37 1.20 10.74
CA ASP A 115 3.55 2.05 10.77
C ASP A 115 3.18 3.53 10.66
N LEU A 116 2.19 3.87 9.80
CA LEU A 116 1.67 5.24 9.74
C LEU A 116 1.07 5.66 11.08
N GLN A 117 0.25 4.83 11.72
CA GLN A 117 -0.31 5.11 13.04
C GLN A 117 0.78 5.41 14.06
N LEU A 118 1.78 4.52 14.18
CA LEU A 118 2.88 4.66 15.15
C LEU A 118 3.71 5.92 14.88
N LEU A 119 3.95 6.26 13.62
CA LEU A 119 4.61 7.50 13.25
C LEU A 119 3.78 8.72 13.68
N LEU A 120 2.46 8.72 13.43
CA LEU A 120 1.56 9.79 13.82
C LEU A 120 1.54 10.00 15.36
N GLU A 121 1.52 8.90 16.11
CA GLU A 121 1.59 8.94 17.58
C GLU A 121 2.91 9.55 18.04
N GLN A 122 4.05 9.14 17.46
CA GLN A 122 5.38 9.62 17.85
C GLN A 122 5.67 11.06 17.38
N THR A 123 5.03 11.55 16.35
CA THR A 123 5.18 12.92 15.84
C THR A 123 4.20 13.91 16.44
N SER A 124 3.25 13.44 17.25
CA SER A 124 2.23 14.29 17.87
C SER A 124 2.88 15.38 18.73
N GLY A 125 2.48 16.64 18.49
CA GLY A 125 2.98 17.80 19.22
C GLY A 125 4.41 18.23 18.89
N LYS A 126 5.09 17.61 17.91
CA LYS A 126 6.48 17.94 17.55
C LYS A 126 6.61 18.99 16.44
N GLY A 127 5.50 19.55 15.95
CA GLY A 127 5.53 20.56 14.89
C GLY A 127 5.94 20.02 13.51
N ILE A 128 5.72 18.71 13.27
CA ILE A 128 6.02 18.02 12.03
C ILE A 128 4.71 17.62 11.36
N ASN A 129 4.53 17.96 10.09
CA ASN A 129 3.39 17.54 9.30
C ASN A 129 3.69 16.20 8.61
N ILE A 130 2.68 15.35 8.45
CA ILE A 130 2.77 14.07 7.76
C ILE A 130 1.96 14.14 6.47
N TYR A 131 2.57 13.71 5.38
CA TYR A 131 1.94 13.57 4.06
C TYR A 131 2.07 12.12 3.60
N THR A 132 0.97 11.56 3.13
CA THR A 132 1.00 10.26 2.45
C THR A 132 1.48 10.41 1.01
N HIS A 133 1.83 9.32 0.36
CA HIS A 133 2.17 9.28 -1.06
C HIS A 133 1.61 8.01 -1.70
N GLY A 134 1.13 8.14 -2.94
CA GLY A 134 0.70 7.00 -3.75
C GLY A 134 -0.42 6.19 -3.09
N GLU A 135 -0.18 4.91 -2.92
CA GLU A 135 -1.17 3.94 -2.39
C GLU A 135 -1.49 4.12 -0.88
N MET A 136 -0.77 5.01 -0.19
CA MET A 136 -1.10 5.38 1.20
C MET A 136 -2.24 6.42 1.29
N LEU A 137 -2.65 7.03 0.17
CA LEU A 137 -3.74 8.01 0.12
C LEU A 137 -5.03 7.55 0.84
N PRO A 138 -5.49 6.30 0.72
CA PRO A 138 -6.69 5.81 1.41
C PRO A 138 -6.65 5.94 2.95
N ALA A 139 -5.48 6.07 3.55
CA ALA A 139 -5.32 6.28 5.00
C ALA A 139 -6.14 7.47 5.53
N HIS A 140 -6.26 8.53 4.71
CA HIS A 140 -7.03 9.72 5.06
C HIS A 140 -8.54 9.49 5.21
N ALA A 141 -9.06 8.37 4.72
CA ALA A 141 -10.48 8.03 4.82
C ALA A 141 -10.86 7.37 6.15
N TYR A 142 -9.90 6.85 6.89
CA TYR A 142 -10.15 6.13 8.14
C TYR A 142 -10.40 7.09 9.30
N PRO A 143 -11.55 6.99 10.01
CA PRO A 143 -11.91 7.91 11.11
C PRO A 143 -10.87 8.01 12.21
N PHE A 144 -10.20 6.91 12.55
CA PHE A 144 -9.16 6.90 13.58
C PHE A 144 -7.94 7.73 13.18
N LEU A 145 -7.46 7.57 11.93
CA LEU A 145 -6.28 8.29 11.44
C LEU A 145 -6.56 9.78 11.21
N LYS A 146 -7.79 10.13 10.82
CA LYS A 146 -8.23 11.53 10.67
C LYS A 146 -8.18 12.34 11.97
N LYS A 147 -8.11 11.69 13.14
CA LYS A 147 -8.00 12.39 14.43
C LYS A 147 -6.64 13.08 14.63
N PHE A 148 -5.63 12.69 13.89
CA PHE A 148 -4.31 13.31 13.98
C PHE A 148 -4.25 14.58 13.12
N PRO A 149 -4.24 15.80 13.73
CA PRO A 149 -4.37 17.06 12.98
C PRO A 149 -3.15 17.37 12.11
N HIS A 150 -2.03 16.68 12.32
CA HIS A 150 -0.80 16.79 11.55
C HIS A 150 -0.69 15.77 10.41
N LEU A 151 -1.66 14.86 10.24
CA LEU A 151 -1.86 14.12 8.99
C LEU A 151 -2.55 15.08 8.00
N LYS A 152 -1.76 15.79 7.20
CA LYS A 152 -2.24 16.96 6.45
C LYS A 152 -2.83 16.65 5.10
N GLY A 153 -2.12 15.86 4.29
CA GLY A 153 -2.50 15.67 2.90
C GLY A 153 -1.69 14.59 2.21
N ASN A 154 -1.77 14.59 0.88
CA ASN A 154 -1.03 13.66 0.05
C ASN A 154 0.01 14.40 -0.78
N PHE A 155 1.24 13.90 -0.78
CA PHE A 155 2.35 14.41 -1.58
C PHE A 155 2.45 13.64 -2.89
N GLY A 156 2.54 14.35 -4.00
CA GLY A 156 2.77 13.72 -5.30
C GLY A 156 1.59 12.88 -5.83
N THR A 157 1.91 11.90 -6.66
CA THR A 157 0.92 11.17 -7.45
C THR A 157 0.95 9.67 -7.22
N ALA A 158 1.78 8.91 -7.96
CA ALA A 158 1.77 7.45 -7.94
C ALA A 158 3.18 6.88 -7.79
N TRP A 159 3.27 5.63 -7.33
CA TRP A 159 4.54 4.97 -6.99
C TRP A 159 5.59 5.01 -8.12
N GLN A 160 5.20 4.89 -9.37
CA GLN A 160 6.13 4.96 -10.52
C GLN A 160 6.78 6.33 -10.70
N ASN A 161 6.21 7.38 -10.10
CA ASN A 161 6.73 8.74 -10.16
C ASN A 161 7.66 9.10 -9.00
N GLN A 162 7.83 8.22 -8.01
CA GLN A 162 8.63 8.45 -6.79
C GLN A 162 10.01 9.01 -7.09
N GLN A 163 10.74 8.43 -8.06
CA GLN A 163 12.09 8.87 -8.41
C GLN A 163 12.17 10.30 -8.96
N LYS A 164 11.08 10.85 -9.47
CA LYS A 164 10.97 12.23 -9.92
C LYS A 164 10.45 13.14 -8.80
N GLU A 165 9.44 12.68 -8.09
CA GLU A 165 8.71 13.45 -7.09
C GLU A 165 9.52 13.64 -5.79
N PHE A 166 10.37 12.66 -5.43
CA PHE A 166 11.23 12.74 -4.25
C PHE A 166 12.58 13.40 -4.50
N ASP A 167 12.89 13.70 -5.78
CA ASP A 167 14.12 14.39 -6.10
C ASP A 167 14.16 15.79 -5.46
N HIS A 168 15.26 16.09 -4.77
CA HIS A 168 15.44 17.35 -4.02
C HIS A 168 14.36 17.66 -2.95
N LEU A 169 13.57 16.68 -2.53
CA LEU A 169 12.58 16.85 -1.48
C LEU A 169 13.27 17.27 -0.15
N PRO A 170 12.92 18.40 0.50
CA PRO A 170 13.53 18.83 1.75
C PRO A 170 12.89 18.13 2.98
N ALA A 171 12.64 16.84 2.90
CA ALA A 171 12.00 16.04 3.94
C ALA A 171 12.48 14.58 3.89
N PRO A 172 12.47 13.84 5.00
CA PRO A 172 12.66 12.42 5.01
C PRO A 172 11.45 11.70 4.41
N ILE A 173 11.72 10.52 3.87
CA ILE A 173 10.72 9.65 3.23
C ILE A 173 10.76 8.31 3.95
N LEU A 174 9.61 7.90 4.49
CA LEU A 174 9.43 6.59 5.10
C LEU A 174 8.82 5.63 4.08
N TYR A 175 9.58 4.62 3.70
CA TYR A 175 9.16 3.51 2.86
C TYR A 175 8.65 2.38 3.75
N THR A 176 7.36 2.08 3.66
CA THR A 176 6.76 0.99 4.43
C THR A 176 6.79 -0.32 3.64
N THR A 177 5.75 -0.66 2.90
CA THR A 177 5.68 -1.90 2.11
C THR A 177 5.06 -1.67 0.75
N ASN A 178 5.44 -2.47 -0.24
CA ASN A 178 4.90 -2.49 -1.61
C ASN A 178 4.96 -1.12 -2.35
N CYS A 179 4.72 -1.14 -3.64
CA CYS A 179 4.63 0.05 -4.50
C CYS A 179 5.79 1.05 -4.31
N LEU A 180 7.01 0.54 -4.21
CA LEU A 180 8.22 1.31 -3.93
C LEU A 180 9.22 1.21 -5.08
N MET A 181 9.80 2.34 -5.46
CA MET A 181 10.90 2.41 -6.42
C MET A 181 12.24 2.49 -5.67
N PRO A 182 13.31 1.86 -6.19
CA PRO A 182 14.64 2.05 -5.63
C PRO A 182 14.99 3.55 -5.55
N PRO A 183 15.48 4.05 -4.40
CA PRO A 183 15.80 5.46 -4.24
C PRO A 183 16.98 5.86 -5.13
N LYS A 184 16.95 7.08 -5.68
CA LYS A 184 18.09 7.69 -6.36
C LYS A 184 19.08 8.25 -5.34
N ASN A 185 20.35 8.34 -5.76
CA ASN A 185 21.42 8.93 -4.93
C ASN A 185 21.11 10.37 -4.47
N SER A 186 20.31 11.12 -5.23
CA SER A 186 19.93 12.50 -4.91
C SER A 186 19.03 12.66 -3.67
N TYR A 187 18.43 11.55 -3.17
CA TYR A 187 17.58 11.57 -1.97
C TYR A 187 17.70 10.31 -1.09
N ALA A 188 18.57 9.36 -1.45
CA ALA A 188 18.73 8.11 -0.69
C ALA A 188 19.13 8.33 0.78
N ASP A 189 19.86 9.41 1.06
CA ASP A 189 20.28 9.85 2.40
C ASP A 189 19.13 10.28 3.32
N ARG A 190 17.93 10.43 2.76
CA ARG A 190 16.69 10.83 3.46
C ARG A 190 15.63 9.74 3.44
N VAL A 191 15.96 8.57 2.90
CA VAL A 191 15.05 7.41 2.84
C VAL A 191 15.26 6.54 4.06
N PHE A 192 14.16 6.26 4.74
CA PHE A 192 14.05 5.30 5.83
C PHE A 192 13.14 4.16 5.39
N THR A 193 13.43 2.95 5.84
CA THR A 193 12.65 1.77 5.47
C THR A 193 12.16 1.04 6.71
N THR A 194 11.05 0.34 6.58
CA THR A 194 10.48 -0.51 7.63
C THR A 194 10.16 -1.89 7.07
N GLU A 195 9.74 -2.81 7.93
CA GLU A 195 9.23 -4.13 7.60
C GLU A 195 10.22 -4.95 6.76
N VAL A 196 9.73 -5.55 5.69
CA VAL A 196 10.54 -6.38 4.77
C VAL A 196 11.26 -5.55 3.72
N VAL A 197 11.12 -4.24 3.73
CA VAL A 197 11.72 -3.35 2.73
C VAL A 197 13.09 -2.89 3.20
N ALA A 198 14.09 -3.06 2.36
CA ALA A 198 15.43 -2.52 2.58
C ALA A 198 16.08 -2.17 1.24
N PHE A 199 16.81 -1.05 1.22
CA PHE A 199 17.63 -0.65 0.09
C PHE A 199 19.07 -0.40 0.58
N PRO A 200 20.09 -0.65 -0.25
CA PRO A 200 21.47 -0.37 0.14
C PRO A 200 21.68 1.10 0.51
N GLY A 201 22.25 1.34 1.68
CA GLY A 201 22.59 2.69 2.16
C GLY A 201 21.44 3.44 2.83
N THR A 202 20.25 2.86 2.96
CA THR A 202 19.15 3.45 3.71
C THR A 202 19.16 3.04 5.18
N VAL A 203 18.57 3.87 6.04
CA VAL A 203 18.37 3.55 7.46
C VAL A 203 17.11 2.70 7.60
N HIS A 204 17.24 1.54 8.21
CA HIS A 204 16.14 0.65 8.48
C HIS A 204 15.62 0.83 9.91
N ILE A 205 14.30 1.04 10.05
CA ILE A 205 13.60 1.08 11.33
C ILE A 205 13.21 -0.35 11.69
N ASP A 206 13.74 -0.84 12.79
CA ASP A 206 13.58 -2.22 13.25
C ASP A 206 12.17 -2.49 13.85
N GLU A 207 11.99 -3.69 14.38
CA GLU A 207 10.73 -4.14 15.01
C GLU A 207 10.28 -3.29 16.20
N LYS A 208 11.17 -2.51 16.81
CA LYS A 208 10.81 -1.61 17.92
C LYS A 208 10.03 -0.39 17.46
N LYS A 209 10.03 -0.14 16.14
CA LYS A 209 9.29 0.98 15.54
C LYS A 209 9.61 2.34 16.18
N ASP A 210 10.89 2.55 16.50
CA ASP A 210 11.38 3.86 16.96
C ASP A 210 11.65 4.76 15.74
N PHE A 211 10.73 5.70 15.49
CA PHE A 211 10.84 6.65 14.38
C PHE A 211 11.66 7.90 14.73
N THR A 212 12.35 7.92 15.87
CA THR A 212 13.21 9.04 16.27
C THR A 212 14.18 9.48 15.15
N PRO A 213 14.87 8.57 14.42
CA PRO A 213 15.77 8.99 13.34
C PRO A 213 15.06 9.71 12.19
N VAL A 214 13.83 9.32 11.85
CA VAL A 214 13.01 9.98 10.82
C VAL A 214 12.57 11.38 11.30
N ILE A 215 12.17 11.46 12.56
CA ILE A 215 11.72 12.71 13.21
C ILE A 215 12.87 13.74 13.28
N GLU A 216 14.04 13.31 13.74
CA GLU A 216 15.23 14.15 13.81
C GLU A 216 15.65 14.65 12.42
N LYS A 217 15.59 13.78 11.41
CA LYS A 217 15.88 14.16 10.03
C LYS A 217 14.89 15.18 9.47
N ALA A 218 13.61 15.08 9.82
CA ALA A 218 12.61 16.06 9.40
C ALA A 218 12.88 17.45 10.03
N LEU A 219 13.26 17.49 11.30
CA LEU A 219 13.62 18.72 12.00
C LEU A 219 14.93 19.32 11.46
N GLU A 220 15.93 18.50 11.17
CA GLU A 220 17.19 18.90 10.54
C GLU A 220 16.98 19.59 9.19
N LEU A 221 16.18 18.96 8.31
CA LEU A 221 15.91 19.48 6.97
C LEU A 221 15.01 20.72 6.97
N GLY A 222 14.12 20.81 7.94
CA GLY A 222 13.25 21.98 8.19
C GLY A 222 12.16 22.21 7.14
N GLY A 223 12.05 21.37 6.13
CA GLY A 223 11.00 21.43 5.13
C GLY A 223 11.03 22.64 4.20
N TYR A 224 9.92 22.92 3.54
CA TYR A 224 9.77 24.08 2.66
C TYR A 224 9.68 25.39 3.44
N LYS A 225 10.17 26.47 2.84
CA LYS A 225 10.11 27.83 3.42
C LYS A 225 8.76 28.52 3.20
N GLU A 226 8.04 28.08 2.18
CA GLU A 226 6.70 28.57 1.78
C GLU A 226 5.83 27.38 1.43
N ASP A 227 4.51 27.56 1.47
CA ASP A 227 3.57 26.52 1.06
C ASP A 227 3.77 26.14 -0.42
N GLN A 228 3.73 24.83 -0.70
CA GLN A 228 3.86 24.31 -2.05
C GLN A 228 2.49 23.84 -2.56
N ILE A 229 2.02 24.45 -3.63
CA ILE A 229 0.78 24.04 -4.29
C ILE A 229 1.13 22.97 -5.32
N LEU A 230 0.91 21.70 -4.95
CA LEU A 230 1.08 20.58 -5.87
C LEU A 230 -0.24 20.30 -6.59
N THR A 231 -0.13 19.74 -7.77
CA THR A 231 -1.28 19.33 -8.57
C THR A 231 -1.27 17.82 -8.79
N GLY A 232 -2.43 17.21 -8.72
CA GLY A 232 -2.61 15.80 -9.06
C GLY A 232 -2.54 15.55 -10.57
N ILE A 233 -2.67 14.30 -10.96
CA ILE A 233 -2.63 13.85 -12.36
C ILE A 233 -3.63 14.62 -13.23
N ASN A 234 -4.79 14.97 -12.70
CA ASN A 234 -5.84 15.72 -13.39
C ASN A 234 -5.76 17.23 -13.22
N GLY A 235 -4.66 17.77 -12.68
CA GLY A 235 -4.44 19.21 -12.52
C GLY A 235 -5.12 19.85 -11.31
N GLY A 236 -5.88 19.09 -10.49
CA GLY A 236 -6.52 19.60 -9.27
C GLY A 236 -5.54 19.64 -8.10
N THR A 237 -5.82 20.51 -7.12
CA THR A 237 -5.04 20.64 -5.86
C THR A 237 -5.61 19.79 -4.72
N LYS A 238 -6.64 19.02 -4.99
CA LYS A 238 -7.33 18.14 -4.06
C LYS A 238 -7.71 16.85 -4.74
N VAL A 239 -7.85 15.79 -3.97
CA VAL A 239 -8.30 14.47 -4.39
C VAL A 239 -9.26 13.90 -3.37
N THR A 240 -10.26 13.12 -3.80
CA THR A 240 -11.18 12.43 -2.89
C THR A 240 -10.82 10.96 -2.79
N THR A 241 -10.82 10.44 -1.57
CA THR A 241 -10.61 9.03 -1.24
C THR A 241 -11.74 8.51 -0.35
N GLY A 242 -11.78 7.19 -0.07
CA GLY A 242 -12.77 6.58 0.83
C GLY A 242 -14.15 6.40 0.21
N PHE A 243 -14.21 6.08 -1.08
CA PHE A 243 -15.49 5.77 -1.74
C PHE A 243 -16.13 4.52 -1.12
N GLY A 244 -17.36 4.68 -0.65
CA GLY A 244 -18.13 3.58 -0.08
C GLY A 244 -18.57 2.56 -1.14
N HIS A 245 -18.75 1.33 -0.71
CA HIS A 245 -19.24 0.20 -1.54
C HIS A 245 -20.51 0.53 -2.33
N ALA A 246 -21.43 1.33 -1.77
CA ALA A 246 -22.68 1.74 -2.43
C ALA A 246 -22.43 2.55 -3.73
N ALA A 247 -21.41 3.41 -3.75
CA ALA A 247 -21.07 4.18 -4.95
C ALA A 247 -20.51 3.28 -6.06
N ILE A 248 -19.67 2.30 -5.69
CA ILE A 248 -19.10 1.32 -6.63
C ILE A 248 -20.22 0.43 -7.18
N LEU A 249 -21.10 -0.09 -6.33
CA LEU A 249 -22.23 -0.92 -6.75
C LEU A 249 -23.18 -0.15 -7.68
N SER A 250 -23.48 1.11 -7.36
CA SER A 250 -24.31 1.96 -8.21
C SER A 250 -23.71 2.15 -9.60
N HIS A 251 -22.39 2.40 -9.70
CA HIS A 251 -21.70 2.52 -10.98
C HIS A 251 -21.65 1.20 -11.75
N ALA A 252 -21.34 0.10 -11.08
CA ALA A 252 -21.33 -1.23 -11.70
C ALA A 252 -22.71 -1.61 -12.24
N CYS A 253 -23.78 -1.35 -11.50
CA CYS A 253 -25.15 -1.61 -11.95
C CYS A 253 -25.53 -0.74 -13.17
N LEU A 254 -25.12 0.53 -13.19
CA LEU A 254 -25.38 1.41 -14.34
C LEU A 254 -24.66 0.95 -15.60
N LEU A 255 -23.38 0.56 -15.50
CA LEU A 255 -22.61 0.03 -16.62
C LEU A 255 -23.20 -1.29 -17.13
N TYR A 256 -23.56 -2.19 -16.24
CA TYR A 256 -24.15 -3.48 -16.62
C TYR A 256 -25.52 -3.34 -17.30
N THR A 257 -26.36 -2.40 -16.85
CA THR A 257 -27.68 -2.16 -17.47
C THR A 257 -27.59 -1.45 -18.81
N SER A 258 -26.61 -0.58 -19.01
CA SER A 258 -26.39 0.08 -20.33
C SER A 258 -25.85 -0.90 -21.36
N ASP A 259 -24.88 -1.74 -21.04
CA ASP A 259 -24.33 -2.77 -21.94
C ASP A 259 -25.40 -3.80 -22.33
N ALA A 260 -26.22 -4.24 -21.38
CA ALA A 260 -27.31 -5.18 -21.69
C ALA A 260 -28.41 -4.58 -22.59
N ALA A 261 -28.58 -3.26 -22.56
CA ALA A 261 -29.53 -2.57 -23.43
C ALA A 261 -28.97 -2.41 -24.86
N ASP A 262 -27.66 -2.19 -25.00
CA ASP A 262 -27.00 -2.04 -26.29
C ASP A 262 -26.91 -3.38 -27.04
N ASP A 263 -26.69 -4.48 -26.34
CA ASP A 263 -26.69 -5.86 -26.92
C ASP A 263 -28.08 -6.31 -27.42
N LEU A 264 -29.15 -5.72 -26.90
CA LEU A 264 -30.53 -6.02 -27.32
C LEU A 264 -31.02 -5.16 -28.51
N ILE A 265 -30.31 -4.10 -28.86
CA ILE A 265 -30.65 -3.18 -29.95
C ILE A 265 -29.75 -3.38 -31.17
N GLY A 266 -28.70 -4.18 -31.05
CA GLY A 266 -27.71 -4.48 -32.07
C GLY A 266 -28.10 -5.58 -33.03
N VAL A 267 -29.37 -5.64 -33.51
CA VAL A 267 -29.79 -6.49 -34.62
C VAL A 267 -30.30 -5.63 -35.78
#